data_2b72c63f50ac96f6889c0e06fa4f1d72
#
_entry.id   2b72c63f50ac96f6889c0e06fa4f1d72
#
_cell.length_a   1.000
_cell.length_b   1.000
_cell.length_c   1.000
_cell.angle_alpha   90.00
_cell.angle_beta   90.00
_cell.angle_gamma   90.00
#
_symmetry.space_group_name_H-M   'P 1'
#
loop_
_entity.id
_entity.type
_entity.pdbx_description
1 polymer ?
#
loop_
_entity_poly.entity_id
_entity_poly.type
_entity_poly.pdbx_seq_one_letter_code
_entity_poly.pdbx_strand_id
1 'polypeptide(L)'
;MGDQIVSALLVPPGRVPRAGKEPVSLGPVTPEAYRAFLSSPAGRSLGPGFLQCPSWADVKEGWQARLLGWGADPGSGALSGVALVLLRQFPGTRRFFAYLPEGPVADWADPDVDLWLTPLLDQLRDAGVFAVRMGPSPAYRRWDASALKALTGPGRRLGDVLASEVDPLGSAVADRLRARGWHRCGSEGSTDGGDAQPRHVFRIPLAGRTTEDLWSGLNQEWRRNVRRARKEGVEVVVGSAAELPAFHRLLGITEQRDGFRLGRSLAYYERQYAALNTEEPGRMKLYLARHCGEILAAHTMITVGGRVWYQTGASADHRREVRPSNALQWRMLSDAHALGAGVYDMRGVPSTLDPAERAYGLLRWKLGTGGQVVETLGEWEKPLGGTANQTLYRAFQAYLNRR
;
A
#
# COMPACT_ATOMS: atom_id res chain seq x y z
N MET A 1 16.42 64.67 27.58
CA MET A 1 17.34 63.74 26.91
C MET A 1 16.64 62.40 26.91
N GLY A 2 15.97 62.12 25.82
CA GLY A 2 15.14 60.95 25.68
C GLY A 2 15.81 59.95 24.73
N ASP A 3 15.96 58.73 25.17
CA ASP A 3 16.38 57.61 24.33
C ASP A 3 15.13 56.91 23.77
N GLN A 4 14.96 57.03 22.46
CA GLN A 4 14.01 56.26 21.68
C GLN A 4 14.64 54.91 21.37
N ILE A 5 14.08 53.84 21.95
CA ILE A 5 14.39 52.48 21.55
C ILE A 5 13.55 52.15 20.32
N VAL A 6 14.20 52.10 19.16
CA VAL A 6 13.62 51.65 17.90
C VAL A 6 13.53 50.12 17.96
N SER A 7 12.31 49.61 18.06
CA SER A 7 12.01 48.16 17.91
C SER A 7 12.21 47.76 16.46
N ALA A 8 13.29 47.04 16.16
CA ALA A 8 13.51 46.42 14.85
C ALA A 8 12.63 45.20 14.71
N LEU A 9 11.60 45.31 13.88
CA LEU A 9 10.82 44.16 13.39
C LEU A 9 11.76 43.21 12.62
N LEU A 10 12.05 42.07 13.21
CA LEU A 10 12.71 40.93 12.53
C LEU A 10 11.79 40.43 11.44
N VAL A 11 12.09 40.82 10.19
CA VAL A 11 11.56 40.18 8.98
C VAL A 11 12.18 38.77 8.92
N PRO A 12 11.40 37.67 8.79
CA PRO A 12 11.97 36.36 8.63
C PRO A 12 12.79 36.32 7.35
N PRO A 13 13.97 35.65 7.33
CA PRO A 13 14.84 35.62 6.17
C PRO A 13 14.06 34.98 5.00
N GLY A 14 13.88 35.78 3.95
CA GLY A 14 13.36 35.32 2.68
C GLY A 14 14.20 34.13 2.18
N ARG A 15 13.53 33.07 1.79
CA ARG A 15 14.13 31.89 1.17
C ARG A 15 14.92 32.35 -0.05
N VAL A 16 16.24 32.29 0.01
CA VAL A 16 17.11 32.43 -1.14
C VAL A 16 16.86 31.18 -2.02
N PRO A 17 16.41 31.32 -3.27
CA PRO A 17 16.32 30.19 -4.17
C PRO A 17 17.73 29.61 -4.33
N ARG A 18 17.92 28.32 -4.03
CA ARG A 18 19.13 27.62 -4.45
C ARG A 18 19.14 27.61 -5.98
N ALA A 19 20.13 28.26 -6.54
CA ALA A 19 20.36 28.26 -7.99
C ALA A 19 20.45 26.82 -8.52
N GLY A 20 19.59 26.42 -9.48
CA GLY A 20 20.01 25.41 -10.41
C GLY A 20 19.14 24.24 -10.79
N LYS A 21 17.94 24.00 -10.24
CA LYS A 21 17.05 22.99 -10.83
C LYS A 21 15.70 23.61 -11.13
N GLU A 22 15.32 23.63 -12.41
CA GLU A 22 13.97 24.01 -12.81
C GLU A 22 12.94 22.96 -12.38
N PRO A 23 11.68 23.36 -12.08
CA PRO A 23 10.60 22.43 -11.84
C PRO A 23 10.48 21.44 -13.01
N VAL A 24 10.30 20.17 -12.68
CA VAL A 24 10.14 19.12 -13.70
C VAL A 24 8.77 19.28 -14.36
N SER A 25 8.76 19.34 -15.71
CA SER A 25 7.50 19.41 -16.48
C SER A 25 6.58 18.24 -16.11
N LEU A 26 5.28 18.52 -15.94
CA LEU A 26 4.24 17.54 -15.63
C LEU A 26 3.15 17.62 -16.70
N GLY A 27 2.76 16.46 -17.23
CA GLY A 27 1.67 16.39 -18.21
C GLY A 27 0.96 15.04 -18.23
N PRO A 28 -0.16 14.95 -18.98
CA PRO A 28 -0.84 13.69 -19.20
C PRO A 28 0.06 12.73 -20.00
N VAL A 29 -0.02 11.44 -19.64
CA VAL A 29 0.71 10.38 -20.37
C VAL A 29 -0.25 9.28 -20.78
N THR A 30 0.10 8.55 -21.86
CA THR A 30 -0.69 7.41 -22.28
C THR A 30 -0.51 6.22 -21.31
N PRO A 31 -1.48 5.30 -21.23
CA PRO A 31 -1.32 4.09 -20.43
C PRO A 31 -0.08 3.28 -20.80
N GLU A 32 0.31 3.27 -22.09
CA GLU A 32 1.49 2.57 -22.63
C GLU A 32 2.78 3.17 -22.07
N ALA A 33 2.95 4.50 -22.18
CA ALA A 33 4.12 5.22 -21.66
C ALA A 33 4.23 5.08 -20.14
N TYR A 34 3.09 5.15 -19.44
CA TYR A 34 3.01 4.95 -18.01
C TYR A 34 3.49 3.54 -17.60
N ARG A 35 2.98 2.48 -18.26
CA ARG A 35 3.38 1.08 -18.02
C ARG A 35 4.85 0.85 -18.34
N ALA A 36 5.33 1.40 -19.47
CA ALA A 36 6.73 1.32 -19.86
C ALA A 36 7.64 1.90 -18.78
N PHE A 37 7.26 3.06 -18.20
CA PHE A 37 8.00 3.64 -17.07
C PHE A 37 7.99 2.72 -15.83
N LEU A 38 6.82 2.22 -15.38
CA LEU A 38 6.74 1.32 -14.22
C LEU A 38 7.59 0.05 -14.39
N SER A 39 7.76 -0.42 -15.63
CA SER A 39 8.54 -1.61 -15.96
C SER A 39 10.02 -1.32 -16.20
N SER A 40 10.41 -0.06 -16.34
CA SER A 40 11.80 0.35 -16.54
C SER A 40 12.64 0.15 -15.26
N PRO A 41 13.98 0.05 -15.36
CA PRO A 41 14.84 0.02 -14.16
C PRO A 41 14.64 1.24 -13.26
N ALA A 42 14.49 2.44 -13.83
CA ALA A 42 14.22 3.69 -13.10
C ALA A 42 12.88 3.63 -12.35
N GLY A 43 11.79 3.22 -13.02
CA GLY A 43 10.49 3.10 -12.39
C GLY A 43 10.46 2.03 -11.28
N ARG A 44 11.10 0.87 -11.51
CA ARG A 44 11.19 -0.19 -10.50
C ARG A 44 11.95 0.24 -9.24
N SER A 45 13.01 1.05 -9.39
CA SER A 45 13.79 1.56 -8.25
C SER A 45 12.98 2.46 -7.32
N LEU A 46 11.93 3.12 -7.84
CA LEU A 46 11.00 3.94 -7.06
C LEU A 46 9.95 3.13 -6.27
N GLY A 47 9.93 1.80 -6.45
CA GLY A 47 9.09 0.88 -5.68
C GLY A 47 7.59 1.02 -5.95
N PRO A 48 7.14 0.96 -7.22
CA PRO A 48 5.73 1.12 -7.54
C PRO A 48 4.85 0.07 -6.88
N GLY A 49 3.66 0.49 -6.43
CA GLY A 49 2.60 -0.38 -5.95
C GLY A 49 1.59 -0.71 -7.06
N PHE A 50 0.87 -1.83 -6.93
CA PHE A 50 -0.17 -2.19 -7.90
C PHE A 50 -1.34 -1.18 -7.91
N LEU A 51 -1.50 -0.40 -6.86
CA LEU A 51 -2.50 0.67 -6.78
C LEU A 51 -2.17 1.88 -7.66
N GLN A 52 -0.94 1.93 -8.18
CA GLN A 52 -0.49 2.93 -9.15
C GLN A 52 -0.43 2.38 -10.59
N CYS A 53 -0.93 1.17 -10.85
CA CYS A 53 -1.10 0.69 -12.21
C CYS A 53 -2.26 1.43 -12.92
N PRO A 54 -2.16 1.76 -14.22
CA PRO A 54 -3.26 2.36 -14.97
C PRO A 54 -4.58 1.60 -14.85
N SER A 55 -4.54 0.26 -14.91
CA SER A 55 -5.71 -0.60 -14.74
C SER A 55 -6.41 -0.49 -13.39
N TRP A 56 -5.75 0.08 -12.37
CA TRP A 56 -6.40 0.33 -11.08
C TRP A 56 -7.55 1.36 -11.19
N ALA A 57 -7.49 2.24 -12.19
CA ALA A 57 -8.58 3.16 -12.52
C ALA A 57 -9.91 2.42 -12.78
N ASP A 58 -9.83 1.32 -13.52
CA ASP A 58 -11.01 0.52 -13.90
C ASP A 58 -11.60 -0.25 -12.70
N VAL A 59 -10.78 -0.54 -11.69
CA VAL A 59 -11.21 -1.17 -10.44
C VAL A 59 -12.02 -0.20 -9.56
N LYS A 60 -11.73 1.11 -9.66
CA LYS A 60 -12.28 2.15 -8.79
C LYS A 60 -13.57 2.78 -9.34
N GLU A 61 -14.68 2.13 -9.07
CA GLU A 61 -16.01 2.60 -9.45
C GLU A 61 -16.36 3.97 -8.84
N GLY A 62 -16.88 4.87 -9.65
CA GLY A 62 -17.26 6.23 -9.22
C GLY A 62 -16.10 7.21 -9.03
N TRP A 63 -14.91 6.85 -9.52
CA TRP A 63 -13.75 7.75 -9.59
C TRP A 63 -13.40 8.02 -11.06
N GLN A 64 -13.02 9.27 -11.33
CA GLN A 64 -12.35 9.63 -12.59
C GLN A 64 -10.85 9.42 -12.39
N ALA A 65 -10.15 9.00 -13.43
CA ALA A 65 -8.70 8.80 -13.34
C ALA A 65 -7.94 9.75 -14.26
N ARG A 66 -6.75 10.16 -13.82
CA ARG A 66 -5.76 10.86 -14.64
C ARG A 66 -4.42 10.17 -14.50
N LEU A 67 -3.78 9.91 -15.62
CA LEU A 67 -2.42 9.41 -15.69
C LEU A 67 -1.50 10.59 -16.00
N LEU A 68 -0.64 10.92 -15.06
CA LEU A 68 0.32 12.02 -15.15
C LEU A 68 1.74 11.49 -15.13
N GLY A 69 2.65 12.17 -15.81
CA GLY A 69 4.07 11.84 -15.83
C GLY A 69 4.94 13.08 -15.73
N TRP A 70 6.05 12.96 -15.02
CA TRP A 70 7.12 13.97 -14.93
C TRP A 70 8.23 13.63 -15.90
N GLY A 71 8.71 14.64 -16.65
CA GLY A 71 9.82 14.50 -17.57
C GLY A 71 10.15 15.82 -18.25
N ALA A 72 11.30 15.88 -18.95
CA ALA A 72 11.72 17.06 -19.70
C ALA A 72 10.72 17.37 -20.85
N ASP A 73 10.14 16.33 -21.40
CA ASP A 73 9.04 16.38 -22.36
C ASP A 73 8.17 15.13 -22.15
N PRO A 74 6.96 15.26 -21.59
CA PRO A 74 6.08 14.13 -21.34
C PRO A 74 5.72 13.31 -22.59
N GLY A 75 5.86 13.91 -23.79
CA GLY A 75 5.70 13.24 -25.08
C GLY A 75 6.94 12.51 -25.59
N SER A 76 8.15 12.80 -25.07
CA SER A 76 9.43 12.25 -25.56
C SER A 76 9.85 10.91 -24.94
N GLY A 77 9.12 10.40 -23.97
CA GLY A 77 9.35 9.08 -23.36
C GLY A 77 10.37 9.04 -22.21
N ALA A 78 11.04 10.14 -21.88
CA ALA A 78 11.99 10.21 -20.76
C ALA A 78 11.30 10.63 -19.45
N LEU A 79 10.47 9.73 -18.88
CA LEU A 79 9.79 9.99 -17.62
C LEU A 79 10.73 9.78 -16.42
N SER A 80 10.64 10.67 -15.43
CA SER A 80 11.32 10.57 -14.13
C SER A 80 10.39 10.13 -12.99
N GLY A 81 9.08 10.14 -13.24
CA GLY A 81 8.07 9.71 -12.30
C GLY A 81 6.68 9.66 -12.94
N VAL A 82 5.73 9.01 -12.27
CA VAL A 82 4.33 8.92 -12.72
C VAL A 82 3.36 8.97 -11.53
N ALA A 83 2.13 9.38 -11.81
CA ALA A 83 1.05 9.37 -10.83
C ALA A 83 -0.28 8.93 -11.45
N LEU A 84 -0.90 7.90 -10.89
CA LEU A 84 -2.33 7.66 -11.06
C LEU A 84 -3.08 8.51 -10.03
N VAL A 85 -3.80 9.50 -10.51
CA VAL A 85 -4.64 10.38 -9.68
C VAL A 85 -6.11 9.97 -9.85
N LEU A 86 -6.72 9.54 -8.79
CA LEU A 86 -8.15 9.24 -8.72
C LEU A 86 -8.89 10.47 -8.21
N LEU A 87 -9.89 10.94 -8.94
CA LEU A 87 -10.68 12.12 -8.63
C LEU A 87 -12.10 11.73 -8.27
N ARG A 88 -12.56 12.14 -7.10
CA ARG A 88 -13.94 11.97 -6.66
C ARG A 88 -14.63 13.31 -6.54
N GLN A 89 -15.70 13.48 -7.31
CA GLN A 89 -16.48 14.71 -7.28
C GLN A 89 -17.24 14.83 -5.94
N PHE A 90 -17.19 16.01 -5.31
CA PHE A 90 -18.04 16.30 -4.17
C PHE A 90 -19.46 16.58 -4.66
N PRO A 91 -20.47 15.87 -4.11
CA PRO A 91 -21.86 15.98 -4.58
C PRO A 91 -22.35 17.43 -4.65
N GLY A 92 -23.06 17.78 -5.74
CA GLY A 92 -23.62 19.11 -5.94
C GLY A 92 -22.61 20.20 -6.31
N THR A 93 -21.34 19.86 -6.54
CA THR A 93 -20.30 20.83 -6.90
C THR A 93 -19.50 20.38 -8.13
N ARG A 94 -18.67 21.29 -8.68
CA ARG A 94 -17.65 20.95 -9.69
C ARG A 94 -16.25 20.83 -9.05
N ARG A 95 -16.19 20.42 -7.79
CA ARG A 95 -14.96 20.31 -7.02
C ARG A 95 -14.64 18.84 -6.75
N PHE A 96 -13.35 18.51 -6.69
CA PHE A 96 -12.87 17.14 -6.59
C PHE A 96 -11.98 16.94 -5.37
N PHE A 97 -12.07 15.76 -4.79
CA PHE A 97 -11.06 15.20 -3.91
C PHE A 97 -10.13 14.33 -4.75
N ALA A 98 -8.82 14.55 -4.64
CA ALA A 98 -7.82 13.74 -5.34
C ALA A 98 -7.20 12.70 -4.41
N TYR A 99 -7.07 11.46 -4.90
CA TYR A 99 -6.44 10.37 -4.17
C TYR A 99 -5.38 9.69 -5.02
N LEU A 100 -4.16 9.58 -4.47
CA LEU A 100 -3.01 8.89 -5.07
C LEU A 100 -2.66 7.68 -4.17
N PRO A 101 -3.32 6.52 -4.36
CA PRO A 101 -3.12 5.36 -3.48
C PRO A 101 -1.70 4.80 -3.63
N GLU A 102 -0.97 4.65 -2.52
CA GLU A 102 0.43 4.20 -2.50
C GLU A 102 1.32 4.93 -3.53
N GLY A 103 1.07 6.23 -3.74
CA GLY A 103 1.76 7.07 -4.73
C GLY A 103 1.91 8.51 -4.27
N PRO A 104 2.48 9.35 -5.15
CA PRO A 104 2.92 9.07 -6.52
C PRO A 104 4.19 8.21 -6.57
N VAL A 105 4.48 7.63 -7.75
CA VAL A 105 5.74 6.95 -8.06
C VAL A 105 6.75 7.99 -8.51
N ALA A 106 7.45 8.57 -7.55
CA ALA A 106 8.40 9.67 -7.73
C ALA A 106 9.62 9.46 -6.82
N ASP A 107 10.69 10.19 -7.08
CA ASP A 107 11.90 10.14 -6.25
C ASP A 107 11.70 10.86 -4.91
N TRP A 108 11.31 10.12 -3.89
CA TRP A 108 11.18 10.61 -2.53
C TRP A 108 12.53 10.89 -1.85
N ALA A 109 13.65 10.38 -2.41
CA ALA A 109 14.99 10.62 -1.90
C ALA A 109 15.53 11.99 -2.32
N ASP A 110 15.00 12.60 -3.39
CA ASP A 110 15.39 13.97 -3.76
C ASP A 110 15.10 14.91 -2.58
N PRO A 111 16.09 15.63 -2.08
CA PRO A 111 15.90 16.59 -0.99
C PRO A 111 14.93 17.72 -1.34
N ASP A 112 14.81 18.06 -2.64
CA ASP A 112 13.90 19.09 -3.12
C ASP A 112 12.66 18.49 -3.79
N VAL A 113 11.79 17.90 -2.97
CA VAL A 113 10.52 17.33 -3.43
C VAL A 113 9.60 18.36 -4.12
N ASP A 114 9.83 19.67 -3.92
CA ASP A 114 9.01 20.71 -4.54
C ASP A 114 9.19 20.73 -6.06
N LEU A 115 10.31 20.22 -6.59
CA LEU A 115 10.55 20.12 -8.04
C LEU A 115 9.47 19.34 -8.78
N TRP A 116 8.95 18.28 -8.17
CA TRP A 116 7.91 17.44 -8.77
C TRP A 116 6.56 17.59 -8.07
N LEU A 117 6.54 17.92 -6.76
CA LEU A 117 5.30 18.01 -5.98
C LEU A 117 4.53 19.31 -6.29
N THR A 118 5.22 20.43 -6.45
CA THR A 118 4.57 21.72 -6.75
C THR A 118 3.82 21.69 -8.07
N PRO A 119 4.41 21.25 -9.22
CA PRO A 119 3.66 21.11 -10.47
C PRO A 119 2.42 20.23 -10.35
N LEU A 120 2.50 19.13 -9.59
CA LEU A 120 1.34 18.27 -9.34
C LEU A 120 0.22 19.01 -8.60
N LEU A 121 0.56 19.71 -7.52
CA LEU A 121 -0.45 20.42 -6.71
C LEU A 121 -1.07 21.59 -7.48
N ASP A 122 -0.29 22.29 -8.32
CA ASP A 122 -0.79 23.38 -9.15
C ASP A 122 -1.75 22.87 -10.21
N GLN A 123 -1.38 21.82 -10.94
CA GLN A 123 -2.26 21.20 -11.94
C GLN A 123 -3.55 20.66 -11.31
N LEU A 124 -3.49 20.08 -10.12
CA LEU A 124 -4.67 19.60 -9.41
C LEU A 124 -5.55 20.76 -8.93
N ARG A 125 -4.95 21.88 -8.49
CA ARG A 125 -5.68 23.09 -8.10
C ARG A 125 -6.43 23.69 -9.28
N ASP A 126 -5.78 23.80 -10.45
CA ASP A 126 -6.39 24.30 -11.69
C ASP A 126 -7.53 23.39 -12.18
N ALA A 127 -7.42 22.08 -11.90
CA ALA A 127 -8.49 21.11 -12.17
C ALA A 127 -9.66 21.16 -11.18
N GLY A 128 -9.66 22.10 -10.23
CA GLY A 128 -10.73 22.24 -9.24
C GLY A 128 -10.66 21.28 -8.06
N VAL A 129 -9.49 20.69 -7.80
CA VAL A 129 -9.27 19.84 -6.62
C VAL A 129 -9.23 20.71 -5.37
N PHE A 130 -10.02 20.37 -4.34
CA PHE A 130 -10.03 21.07 -3.06
C PHE A 130 -9.11 20.45 -2.01
N ALA A 131 -8.80 19.17 -2.12
CA ALA A 131 -7.87 18.47 -1.23
C ALA A 131 -7.27 17.25 -1.92
N VAL A 132 -6.06 16.88 -1.49
CA VAL A 132 -5.29 15.73 -1.99
C VAL A 132 -4.96 14.80 -0.83
N ARG A 133 -5.13 13.49 -1.07
CA ARG A 133 -4.59 12.40 -0.23
C ARG A 133 -3.57 11.62 -1.05
N MET A 134 -2.42 11.30 -0.46
CA MET A 134 -1.40 10.47 -1.10
C MET A 134 -0.75 9.53 -0.08
N GLY A 135 -0.21 8.41 -0.55
CA GLY A 135 0.50 7.41 0.26
C GLY A 135 1.96 7.26 -0.20
N PRO A 136 2.91 8.03 0.37
CA PRO A 136 4.32 7.92 0.01
C PRO A 136 4.87 6.50 0.19
N SER A 137 5.68 6.03 -0.77
CA SER A 137 6.19 4.65 -0.83
C SER A 137 7.29 4.30 0.20
N PRO A 138 8.12 5.23 0.74
CA PRO A 138 9.15 4.88 1.70
C PRO A 138 8.59 4.22 2.96
N ALA A 139 9.37 3.29 3.52
CA ALA A 139 9.10 2.74 4.84
C ALA A 139 9.45 3.78 5.92
N TYR A 140 8.86 3.63 7.10
CA TYR A 140 9.17 4.49 8.25
C TYR A 140 9.94 3.73 9.32
N ARG A 141 9.41 2.59 9.79
CA ARG A 141 10.03 1.73 10.80
C ARG A 141 9.89 0.26 10.42
N ARG A 142 10.80 -0.58 10.91
CA ARG A 142 10.77 -2.03 10.72
C ARG A 142 10.99 -2.75 12.04
N TRP A 143 10.32 -3.88 12.20
CA TRP A 143 10.49 -4.80 13.32
C TRP A 143 10.66 -6.22 12.79
N ASP A 144 11.76 -6.84 13.13
CA ASP A 144 12.00 -8.24 12.79
C ASP A 144 11.04 -9.18 13.51
N ALA A 145 10.57 -10.21 12.83
CA ALA A 145 9.63 -11.17 13.40
C ALA A 145 10.18 -11.85 14.66
N SER A 146 11.49 -12.10 14.72
CA SER A 146 12.16 -12.68 15.89
C SER A 146 12.10 -11.76 17.10
N ALA A 147 12.39 -10.47 16.91
CA ALA A 147 12.34 -9.46 17.96
C ALA A 147 10.90 -9.29 18.49
N LEU A 148 9.91 -9.18 17.61
CA LEU A 148 8.51 -8.97 18.02
C LEU A 148 7.95 -10.14 18.84
N LYS A 149 8.35 -11.39 18.55
CA LYS A 149 7.90 -12.55 19.32
C LYS A 149 8.29 -12.46 20.80
N ALA A 150 9.43 -11.86 21.12
CA ALA A 150 9.90 -11.66 22.48
C ALA A 150 9.23 -10.47 23.19
N LEU A 151 8.59 -9.57 22.43
CA LEU A 151 8.03 -8.31 22.93
C LEU A 151 6.50 -8.35 23.10
N THR A 152 5.86 -9.50 22.88
CA THR A 152 4.42 -9.66 23.06
C THR A 152 4.03 -9.58 24.55
N GLY A 153 2.87 -8.99 24.83
CA GLY A 153 2.36 -8.86 26.21
C GLY A 153 1.04 -8.11 26.29
N PRO A 154 0.37 -8.17 27.45
CA PRO A 154 -0.94 -7.53 27.66
C PRO A 154 -0.90 -6.02 27.36
N GLY A 155 -1.87 -5.55 26.58
CA GLY A 155 -2.05 -4.15 26.19
C GLY A 155 -0.96 -3.56 25.29
N ARG A 156 0.09 -4.30 24.94
CA ARG A 156 1.21 -3.79 24.13
C ARG A 156 0.84 -3.57 22.68
N ARG A 157 1.44 -2.55 22.09
CA ARG A 157 1.30 -2.17 20.67
C ARG A 157 2.66 -2.02 20.01
N LEU A 158 2.71 -2.06 18.66
CA LEU A 158 3.93 -1.81 17.88
C LEU A 158 4.56 -0.46 18.20
N GLY A 159 3.74 0.57 18.50
CA GLY A 159 4.22 1.90 18.89
C GLY A 159 4.98 1.93 20.22
N ASP A 160 4.71 0.97 21.12
CA ASP A 160 5.28 0.90 22.47
C ASP A 160 6.65 0.20 22.51
N VAL A 161 7.07 -0.42 21.41
CA VAL A 161 8.31 -1.20 21.34
C VAL A 161 9.29 -0.60 20.36
N LEU A 162 10.57 -0.69 20.68
CA LEU A 162 11.64 -0.18 19.82
C LEU A 162 11.62 -0.91 18.48
N ALA A 163 11.70 -0.15 17.40
CA ALA A 163 11.87 -0.70 16.06
C ALA A 163 13.29 -1.32 15.92
N SER A 164 13.40 -2.40 15.16
CA SER A 164 14.69 -2.96 14.78
C SER A 164 15.47 -1.99 13.88
N GLU A 165 14.74 -1.19 13.12
CA GLU A 165 15.29 -0.18 12.22
C GLU A 165 14.33 0.99 12.06
N VAL A 166 14.86 2.22 12.07
CA VAL A 166 14.14 3.44 11.66
C VAL A 166 14.74 3.89 10.34
N ASP A 167 13.90 3.98 9.29
CA ASP A 167 14.34 4.38 7.96
C ASP A 167 14.59 5.90 7.92
N PRO A 168 15.83 6.36 7.70
CA PRO A 168 16.14 7.80 7.69
C PRO A 168 15.44 8.51 6.53
N LEU A 169 15.24 7.84 5.37
CA LEU A 169 14.50 8.41 4.27
C LEU A 169 13.04 8.63 4.66
N GLY A 170 12.39 7.64 5.26
CA GLY A 170 11.02 7.78 5.73
C GLY A 170 10.85 8.91 6.72
N SER A 171 11.77 9.04 7.67
CA SER A 171 11.78 10.14 8.64
C SER A 171 11.90 11.51 7.94
N ALA A 172 12.86 11.65 7.03
CA ALA A 172 13.08 12.89 6.29
C ALA A 172 11.87 13.27 5.42
N VAL A 173 11.24 12.29 4.75
CA VAL A 173 10.02 12.53 3.94
C VAL A 173 8.87 13.00 4.84
N ALA A 174 8.65 12.36 5.99
CA ALA A 174 7.61 12.78 6.93
C ALA A 174 7.81 14.23 7.38
N ASP A 175 9.04 14.62 7.72
CA ASP A 175 9.36 15.98 8.16
C ASP A 175 9.19 17.01 7.02
N ARG A 176 9.61 16.67 5.79
CA ARG A 176 9.40 17.51 4.60
C ARG A 176 7.92 17.73 4.33
N LEU A 177 7.07 16.72 4.47
CA LEU A 177 5.64 16.83 4.28
C LEU A 177 4.99 17.70 5.36
N ARG A 178 5.34 17.50 6.65
CA ARG A 178 4.85 18.36 7.76
C ARG A 178 5.22 19.83 7.54
N ALA A 179 6.48 20.09 7.17
CA ALA A 179 6.94 21.45 6.89
C ALA A 179 6.17 22.13 5.74
N ARG A 180 5.54 21.34 4.86
CA ARG A 180 4.71 21.84 3.75
C ARG A 180 3.21 21.83 4.05
N GLY A 181 2.82 21.63 5.31
CA GLY A 181 1.42 21.67 5.75
C GLY A 181 0.60 20.44 5.34
N TRP A 182 1.25 19.30 5.11
CA TRP A 182 0.57 18.04 4.99
C TRP A 182 0.29 17.45 6.36
N HIS A 183 -0.86 16.81 6.51
CA HIS A 183 -1.28 16.14 7.73
C HIS A 183 -1.34 14.64 7.49
N ARG A 184 -0.79 13.86 8.39
CA ARG A 184 -0.89 12.40 8.36
C ARG A 184 -2.32 11.98 8.72
N CYS A 185 -2.91 11.07 7.95
CA CYS A 185 -4.22 10.49 8.23
C CYS A 185 -4.15 9.51 9.41
N GLY A 186 -5.26 9.36 10.12
CA GLY A 186 -5.40 8.42 11.23
C GLY A 186 -4.64 8.82 12.51
N SER A 187 -5.13 8.38 13.65
CA SER A 187 -4.41 8.48 14.93
C SER A 187 -3.39 7.35 15.07
N GLU A 188 -2.31 7.56 15.82
CA GLU A 188 -1.39 6.49 16.18
C GLU A 188 -2.15 5.38 16.91
N GLY A 189 -2.02 4.14 16.43
CA GLY A 189 -2.65 2.98 17.05
C GLY A 189 -4.08 2.63 16.61
N SER A 190 -4.73 3.45 15.78
CA SER A 190 -6.07 3.14 15.27
C SER A 190 -5.97 2.16 14.08
N THR A 191 -6.64 1.01 14.19
CA THR A 191 -6.93 0.13 13.05
C THR A 191 -8.05 0.69 12.16
N ASP A 192 -8.84 1.64 12.70
CA ASP A 192 -10.00 2.27 12.06
C ASP A 192 -9.73 3.70 11.61
N GLY A 193 -8.50 4.17 11.70
CA GLY A 193 -8.17 5.58 11.72
C GLY A 193 -7.89 6.24 10.38
N GLY A 194 -8.80 6.24 9.45
CA GLY A 194 -8.76 7.17 8.32
C GLY A 194 -7.83 6.82 7.17
N ASP A 195 -6.88 5.89 7.33
CA ASP A 195 -6.04 5.39 6.23
C ASP A 195 -6.85 4.38 5.38
N ALA A 196 -6.91 4.60 4.06
CA ALA A 196 -7.52 3.63 3.15
C ALA A 196 -6.60 2.43 2.88
N GLN A 197 -5.30 2.56 3.16
CA GLN A 197 -4.29 1.51 3.06
C GLN A 197 -3.71 1.20 4.45
N PRO A 198 -3.32 -0.09 4.70
CA PRO A 198 -2.79 -0.47 6.00
C PRO A 198 -1.46 0.26 6.31
N ARG A 199 -1.40 0.88 7.49
CA ARG A 199 -0.19 1.53 7.99
C ARG A 199 0.92 0.52 8.29
N HIS A 200 0.57 -0.59 8.93
CA HIS A 200 1.50 -1.68 9.23
C HIS A 200 1.25 -2.82 8.25
N VAL A 201 2.29 -3.23 7.54
CA VAL A 201 2.26 -4.35 6.61
C VAL A 201 3.32 -5.38 6.99
N PHE A 202 3.12 -6.63 6.58
CA PHE A 202 4.11 -7.68 6.81
C PHE A 202 4.83 -8.00 5.51
N ARG A 203 6.16 -7.90 5.50
CA ARG A 203 6.99 -8.12 4.31
C ARG A 203 8.02 -9.21 4.55
N ILE A 204 8.23 -10.04 3.55
CA ILE A 204 9.32 -11.02 3.51
C ILE A 204 10.29 -10.57 2.42
N PRO A 205 11.50 -10.10 2.78
CA PRO A 205 12.56 -9.83 1.82
C PRO A 205 12.92 -11.11 1.06
N LEU A 206 13.03 -11.04 -0.26
CA LEU A 206 13.37 -12.17 -1.13
C LEU A 206 14.72 -11.99 -1.81
N ALA A 207 15.14 -10.75 -2.04
CA ALA A 207 16.39 -10.44 -2.73
C ALA A 207 17.59 -11.09 -2.04
N GLY A 208 18.43 -11.79 -2.81
CA GLY A 208 19.64 -12.45 -2.31
C GLY A 208 19.40 -13.70 -1.47
N ARG A 209 18.16 -14.17 -1.34
CA ARG A 209 17.82 -15.38 -0.58
C ARG A 209 17.55 -16.55 -1.53
N THR A 210 17.87 -17.74 -1.08
CA THR A 210 17.52 -19.00 -1.74
C THR A 210 16.16 -19.51 -1.24
N THR A 211 15.56 -20.46 -1.95
CA THR A 211 14.33 -21.15 -1.46
C THR A 211 14.57 -21.83 -0.12
N GLU A 212 15.79 -22.35 0.11
CA GLU A 212 16.20 -22.97 1.36
C GLU A 212 16.24 -21.95 2.52
N ASP A 213 16.75 -20.73 2.26
CA ASP A 213 16.74 -19.66 3.24
C ASP A 213 15.30 -19.25 3.61
N LEU A 214 14.40 -19.21 2.63
CA LEU A 214 12.98 -18.92 2.88
C LEU A 214 12.33 -20.03 3.71
N TRP A 215 12.63 -21.31 3.39
CA TRP A 215 12.11 -22.44 4.14
C TRP A 215 12.66 -22.49 5.58
N SER A 216 13.95 -22.27 5.77
CA SER A 216 14.57 -22.24 7.09
C SER A 216 14.10 -21.06 7.93
N GLY A 217 13.76 -19.92 7.30
CA GLY A 217 13.16 -18.74 7.93
C GLY A 217 11.76 -18.99 8.49
N LEU A 218 11.02 -19.99 7.97
CA LEU A 218 9.76 -20.42 8.57
C LEU A 218 10.01 -20.98 9.97
N ASN A 219 9.15 -20.65 10.94
CA ASN A 219 9.21 -21.32 12.24
C ASN A 219 8.81 -22.81 12.13
N GLN A 220 9.07 -23.58 13.20
CA GLN A 220 8.81 -25.02 13.23
C GLN A 220 7.33 -25.34 12.97
N GLU A 221 6.40 -24.55 13.52
CA GLU A 221 4.97 -24.73 13.33
C GLU A 221 4.58 -24.59 11.86
N TRP A 222 5.09 -23.56 11.17
CA TRP A 222 4.82 -23.35 9.75
C TRP A 222 5.35 -24.49 8.89
N ARG A 223 6.60 -24.90 9.10
CA ARG A 223 7.19 -26.05 8.37
C ARG A 223 6.40 -27.33 8.59
N ARG A 224 5.97 -27.58 9.83
CA ARG A 224 5.12 -28.73 10.15
C ARG A 224 3.76 -28.64 9.44
N ASN A 225 3.12 -27.47 9.44
CA ASN A 225 1.82 -27.28 8.80
C ASN A 225 1.89 -27.45 7.26
N VAL A 226 2.93 -26.92 6.62
CA VAL A 226 3.15 -27.12 5.17
C VAL A 226 3.36 -28.61 4.84
N ARG A 227 4.22 -29.32 5.62
CA ARG A 227 4.42 -30.76 5.44
C ARG A 227 3.13 -31.54 5.67
N ARG A 228 2.35 -31.17 6.69
CA ARG A 228 1.06 -31.78 6.96
C ARG A 228 0.09 -31.63 5.79
N ALA A 229 -0.07 -30.42 5.27
CA ALA A 229 -0.95 -30.18 4.13
C ALA A 229 -0.56 -31.09 2.93
N ARG A 230 0.74 -31.18 2.63
CA ARG A 230 1.22 -32.08 1.57
C ARG A 230 0.91 -33.55 1.85
N LYS A 231 1.11 -34.02 3.11
CA LYS A 231 0.84 -35.39 3.52
C LYS A 231 -0.65 -35.73 3.44
N GLU A 232 -1.52 -34.80 3.80
CA GLU A 232 -2.98 -34.93 3.74
C GLU A 232 -3.54 -34.81 2.31
N GLY A 233 -2.68 -34.60 1.29
CA GLY A 233 -3.11 -34.51 -0.11
C GLY A 233 -3.75 -33.18 -0.50
N VAL A 234 -3.40 -32.08 0.18
CA VAL A 234 -3.81 -30.74 -0.27
C VAL A 234 -3.06 -30.36 -1.53
N GLU A 235 -3.80 -30.15 -2.60
CA GLU A 235 -3.29 -29.71 -3.89
C GLU A 235 -3.41 -28.18 -4.03
N VAL A 236 -2.35 -27.53 -4.49
CA VAL A 236 -2.35 -26.09 -4.78
C VAL A 236 -2.27 -25.85 -6.27
N VAL A 237 -3.31 -25.22 -6.81
CA VAL A 237 -3.42 -24.89 -8.22
C VAL A 237 -3.65 -23.38 -8.43
N VAL A 238 -3.31 -22.88 -9.62
CA VAL A 238 -3.71 -21.55 -10.06
C VAL A 238 -5.04 -21.68 -10.79
N GLY A 239 -6.06 -21.01 -10.28
CA GLY A 239 -7.38 -20.95 -10.87
C GLY A 239 -7.52 -19.83 -11.90
N SER A 240 -8.72 -19.69 -12.42
CA SER A 240 -9.14 -18.71 -13.41
C SER A 240 -10.20 -17.77 -12.84
N ALA A 241 -10.74 -16.89 -13.66
CA ALA A 241 -11.88 -16.06 -13.30
C ALA A 241 -13.14 -16.89 -12.93
N ALA A 242 -13.27 -18.11 -13.45
CA ALA A 242 -14.42 -18.98 -13.17
C ALA A 242 -14.52 -19.40 -11.70
N GLU A 243 -13.41 -19.39 -10.96
CA GLU A 243 -13.39 -19.72 -9.54
C GLU A 243 -13.55 -18.50 -8.59
N LEU A 244 -13.66 -17.28 -9.11
CA LEU A 244 -13.90 -16.06 -8.30
C LEU A 244 -15.18 -16.15 -7.44
N PRO A 245 -16.31 -16.72 -7.91
CA PRO A 245 -17.48 -16.94 -7.06
C PRO A 245 -17.18 -17.86 -5.87
N ALA A 246 -16.37 -18.92 -6.04
CA ALA A 246 -15.96 -19.80 -4.95
C ALA A 246 -15.05 -19.06 -3.95
N PHE A 247 -14.08 -18.29 -4.44
CA PHE A 247 -13.25 -17.43 -3.60
C PHE A 247 -14.10 -16.44 -2.79
N HIS A 248 -15.07 -15.78 -3.41
CA HIS A 248 -15.92 -14.79 -2.74
C HIS A 248 -16.81 -15.44 -1.66
N ARG A 249 -17.34 -16.65 -1.90
CA ARG A 249 -18.07 -17.41 -0.85
C ARG A 249 -17.14 -17.72 0.34
N LEU A 250 -15.93 -18.22 0.10
CA LEU A 250 -14.94 -18.48 1.16
C LEU A 250 -14.57 -17.20 1.92
N LEU A 251 -14.52 -16.05 1.21
CA LEU A 251 -14.26 -14.77 1.85
C LEU A 251 -15.36 -14.40 2.84
N GLY A 252 -16.63 -14.57 2.47
CA GLY A 252 -17.75 -14.34 3.39
C GLY A 252 -17.68 -15.23 4.64
N ILE A 253 -17.30 -16.52 4.50
CA ILE A 253 -17.06 -17.43 5.65
C ILE A 253 -15.93 -16.90 6.52
N THR A 254 -14.83 -16.45 5.90
CA THR A 254 -13.66 -15.90 6.60
C THR A 254 -14.01 -14.63 7.37
N GLU A 255 -14.74 -13.69 6.74
CA GLU A 255 -15.19 -12.44 7.36
C GLU A 255 -16.06 -12.71 8.60
N GLN A 256 -17.02 -13.63 8.46
CA GLN A 256 -17.90 -14.01 9.57
C GLN A 256 -17.13 -14.68 10.71
N ARG A 257 -16.28 -15.65 10.39
CA ARG A 257 -15.47 -16.37 11.37
C ARG A 257 -14.52 -15.45 12.11
N ASP A 258 -13.81 -14.56 11.38
CA ASP A 258 -12.72 -13.75 11.93
C ASP A 258 -13.20 -12.36 12.39
N GLY A 259 -14.49 -12.03 12.21
CA GLY A 259 -15.15 -10.84 12.75
C GLY A 259 -14.68 -9.52 12.14
N PHE A 260 -14.37 -9.54 10.85
CA PHE A 260 -14.08 -8.33 10.07
C PHE A 260 -14.96 -8.28 8.82
N ARG A 261 -14.98 -7.15 8.14
CA ARG A 261 -15.71 -6.99 6.88
C ARG A 261 -14.90 -6.11 5.90
N LEU A 262 -14.57 -6.67 4.75
CA LEU A 262 -13.96 -5.89 3.66
C LEU A 262 -15.01 -5.11 2.85
N GLY A 263 -16.26 -5.59 2.83
CA GLY A 263 -17.36 -4.94 2.15
C GLY A 263 -17.21 -4.91 0.61
N ARG A 264 -16.44 -5.83 0.03
CA ARG A 264 -16.19 -5.90 -1.41
C ARG A 264 -17.06 -6.97 -2.05
N SER A 265 -17.81 -6.59 -3.10
CA SER A 265 -18.69 -7.50 -3.85
C SER A 265 -17.88 -8.46 -4.73
N LEU A 266 -18.52 -9.54 -5.21
CA LEU A 266 -17.94 -10.41 -6.24
C LEU A 266 -17.56 -9.59 -7.48
N ALA A 267 -18.45 -8.70 -7.96
CA ALA A 267 -18.18 -7.85 -9.10
C ALA A 267 -16.92 -6.95 -8.93
N TYR A 268 -16.58 -6.54 -7.71
CA TYR A 268 -15.32 -5.85 -7.44
C TYR A 268 -14.10 -6.75 -7.75
N TYR A 269 -14.12 -8.02 -7.33
CA TYR A 269 -13.01 -8.95 -7.58
C TYR A 269 -12.93 -9.37 -9.04
N GLU A 270 -14.07 -9.51 -9.72
CA GLU A 270 -14.14 -9.79 -11.16
C GLU A 270 -13.53 -8.64 -11.97
N ARG A 271 -13.92 -7.38 -11.67
CA ARG A 271 -13.29 -6.18 -12.29
C ARG A 271 -11.80 -6.11 -12.01
N GLN A 272 -11.39 -6.34 -10.77
CA GLN A 272 -9.99 -6.33 -10.40
C GLN A 272 -9.18 -7.37 -11.17
N TYR A 273 -9.69 -8.60 -11.24
CA TYR A 273 -9.05 -9.68 -11.97
C TYR A 273 -8.96 -9.37 -13.47
N ALA A 274 -10.05 -8.93 -14.07
CA ALA A 274 -10.11 -8.57 -15.47
C ALA A 274 -9.18 -7.40 -15.81
N ALA A 275 -9.28 -6.28 -15.09
CA ALA A 275 -8.50 -5.08 -15.37
C ALA A 275 -6.98 -5.33 -15.26
N LEU A 276 -6.53 -5.96 -14.16
CA LEU A 276 -5.12 -6.23 -13.95
C LEU A 276 -4.55 -7.22 -14.98
N ASN A 277 -5.32 -8.26 -15.36
CA ASN A 277 -4.87 -9.27 -16.32
C ASN A 277 -5.03 -8.84 -17.78
N THR A 278 -5.90 -7.89 -18.09
CA THR A 278 -5.96 -7.24 -19.40
C THR A 278 -4.75 -6.33 -19.60
N GLU A 279 -4.34 -5.61 -18.56
CA GLU A 279 -3.15 -4.77 -18.63
C GLU A 279 -1.86 -5.59 -18.78
N GLU A 280 -1.73 -6.68 -18.03
CA GLU A 280 -0.61 -7.60 -18.09
C GLU A 280 -1.05 -9.01 -17.72
N PRO A 281 -1.04 -9.96 -18.65
CA PRO A 281 -1.45 -11.35 -18.39
C PRO A 281 -0.70 -11.97 -17.21
N GLY A 282 -1.45 -12.54 -16.26
CA GLY A 282 -0.89 -13.16 -15.06
C GLY A 282 -0.48 -12.17 -13.95
N ARG A 283 -0.77 -10.88 -14.09
CA ARG A 283 -0.52 -9.87 -13.03
C ARG A 283 -1.29 -10.19 -11.75
N MET A 284 -2.54 -10.62 -11.86
CA MET A 284 -3.30 -11.15 -10.74
C MET A 284 -3.57 -12.63 -10.90
N LYS A 285 -3.12 -13.44 -9.95
CA LYS A 285 -3.36 -14.88 -9.90
C LYS A 285 -4.29 -15.22 -8.72
N LEU A 286 -5.19 -16.18 -8.95
CA LEU A 286 -6.03 -16.79 -7.93
C LEU A 286 -5.46 -18.17 -7.61
N TYR A 287 -4.91 -18.34 -6.40
CA TYR A 287 -4.41 -19.61 -5.92
C TYR A 287 -5.49 -20.34 -5.13
N LEU A 288 -5.66 -21.64 -5.38
CA LEU A 288 -6.67 -22.49 -4.77
C LEU A 288 -6.00 -23.68 -4.07
N ALA A 289 -6.35 -23.94 -2.82
CA ALA A 289 -6.02 -25.19 -2.15
C ALA A 289 -7.22 -26.13 -2.21
N ARG A 290 -7.06 -27.25 -2.91
CA ARG A 290 -8.08 -28.28 -3.06
C ARG A 290 -7.74 -29.48 -2.20
N HIS A 291 -8.76 -30.10 -1.62
CA HIS A 291 -8.64 -31.34 -0.88
C HIS A 291 -9.91 -32.17 -1.05
N CYS A 292 -9.78 -33.43 -1.51
CA CYS A 292 -10.91 -34.30 -1.83
C CYS A 292 -11.94 -33.64 -2.77
N GLY A 293 -11.49 -32.93 -3.80
CA GLY A 293 -12.34 -32.26 -4.79
C GLY A 293 -12.91 -30.90 -4.35
N GLU A 294 -12.75 -30.50 -3.08
CA GLU A 294 -13.30 -29.27 -2.51
C GLU A 294 -12.23 -28.17 -2.41
N ILE A 295 -12.60 -26.90 -2.66
CA ILE A 295 -11.72 -25.72 -2.46
C ILE A 295 -11.83 -25.30 -1.00
N LEU A 296 -10.79 -25.54 -0.20
CA LEU A 296 -10.74 -25.22 1.22
C LEU A 296 -10.10 -23.85 1.52
N ALA A 297 -9.29 -23.33 0.62
CA ALA A 297 -8.77 -21.98 0.71
C ALA A 297 -8.50 -21.39 -0.67
N ALA A 298 -8.59 -20.07 -0.77
CA ALA A 298 -8.32 -19.34 -2.00
C ALA A 298 -7.66 -17.99 -1.67
N HIS A 299 -6.54 -17.70 -2.34
CA HIS A 299 -5.75 -16.48 -2.10
C HIS A 299 -5.46 -15.77 -3.42
N THR A 300 -5.50 -14.44 -3.40
CA THR A 300 -5.11 -13.63 -4.55
C THR A 300 -3.69 -13.11 -4.40
N MET A 301 -2.93 -13.17 -5.49
CA MET A 301 -1.55 -12.68 -5.60
C MET A 301 -1.46 -11.69 -6.75
N ILE A 302 -0.83 -10.54 -6.50
CA ILE A 302 -0.60 -9.51 -7.52
C ILE A 302 0.90 -9.27 -7.64
N THR A 303 1.39 -9.09 -8.89
CA THR A 303 2.81 -8.84 -9.17
C THR A 303 2.98 -7.55 -9.96
N VAL A 304 3.81 -6.63 -9.48
CA VAL A 304 4.15 -5.36 -10.16
C VAL A 304 5.58 -4.95 -9.80
N GLY A 305 6.36 -4.56 -10.78
CA GLY A 305 7.64 -3.87 -10.56
C GLY A 305 8.66 -4.65 -9.72
N GLY A 306 8.64 -5.98 -9.76
CA GLY A 306 9.53 -6.82 -8.95
C GLY A 306 9.08 -6.98 -7.49
N ARG A 307 7.83 -6.61 -7.17
CA ARG A 307 7.18 -6.87 -5.88
C ARG A 307 5.95 -7.75 -6.06
N VAL A 308 5.68 -8.56 -5.07
CA VAL A 308 4.52 -9.45 -5.03
C VAL A 308 3.70 -9.18 -3.79
N TRP A 309 2.39 -9.13 -3.95
CA TRP A 309 1.43 -8.95 -2.85
C TRP A 309 0.51 -10.17 -2.70
N TYR A 310 0.47 -10.75 -1.52
CA TYR A 310 -0.67 -11.51 -1.05
C TYR A 310 -1.78 -10.53 -0.69
N GLN A 311 -2.74 -10.32 -1.58
CA GLN A 311 -3.67 -9.19 -1.46
C GLN A 311 -4.90 -9.54 -0.62
N THR A 312 -5.52 -10.70 -0.85
CA THR A 312 -6.71 -11.15 -0.10
C THR A 312 -6.67 -12.66 0.04
N GLY A 313 -6.97 -13.17 1.23
CA GLY A 313 -7.07 -14.59 1.50
C GLY A 313 -8.42 -14.97 2.10
N ALA A 314 -8.89 -16.15 1.73
CA ALA A 314 -10.12 -16.73 2.20
C ALA A 314 -9.92 -18.22 2.51
N SER A 315 -10.64 -18.76 3.50
CA SER A 315 -10.59 -20.18 3.82
C SER A 315 -11.90 -20.66 4.44
N ALA A 316 -12.21 -21.92 4.24
CA ALA A 316 -13.32 -22.60 4.88
C ALA A 316 -13.16 -22.63 6.41
N ASP A 317 -14.24 -22.85 7.12
CA ASP A 317 -14.30 -23.01 8.57
C ASP A 317 -14.15 -24.49 9.02
N HIS A 318 -14.24 -25.41 8.09
CA HIS A 318 -14.08 -26.85 8.29
C HIS A 318 -12.79 -27.39 7.64
N ARG A 319 -12.36 -28.60 8.01
CA ARG A 319 -11.13 -29.27 7.55
C ARG A 319 -9.87 -28.41 7.66
N ARG A 320 -9.86 -27.50 8.64
CA ARG A 320 -8.72 -26.58 8.86
C ARG A 320 -7.46 -27.31 9.34
N GLU A 321 -7.62 -28.53 9.87
CA GLU A 321 -6.53 -29.41 10.30
C GLU A 321 -5.63 -29.86 9.16
N VAL A 322 -6.11 -29.88 7.89
CA VAL A 322 -5.27 -30.17 6.73
C VAL A 322 -4.40 -28.99 6.27
N ARG A 323 -4.53 -27.81 6.93
CA ARG A 323 -3.67 -26.63 6.75
C ARG A 323 -3.63 -26.03 5.33
N PRO A 324 -4.77 -25.84 4.65
CA PRO A 324 -4.79 -25.42 3.25
C PRO A 324 -4.15 -24.04 3.03
N SER A 325 -4.38 -23.05 3.93
CA SER A 325 -3.78 -21.71 3.81
C SER A 325 -2.26 -21.71 3.98
N ASN A 326 -1.68 -22.63 4.76
CA ASN A 326 -0.23 -22.74 4.87
C ASN A 326 0.38 -23.29 3.56
N ALA A 327 -0.29 -24.28 2.92
CA ALA A 327 0.13 -24.79 1.62
C ALA A 327 0.10 -23.68 0.54
N LEU A 328 -1.00 -22.91 0.49
CA LEU A 328 -1.13 -21.78 -0.44
C LEU A 328 -0.03 -20.75 -0.26
N GLN A 329 0.20 -20.29 0.96
CA GLN A 329 1.20 -19.26 1.22
C GLN A 329 2.62 -19.73 0.89
N TRP A 330 2.96 -20.97 1.22
CA TRP A 330 4.26 -21.50 0.84
C TRP A 330 4.42 -21.55 -0.68
N ARG A 331 3.41 -22.01 -1.41
CA ARG A 331 3.44 -22.02 -2.87
C ARG A 331 3.56 -20.62 -3.45
N MET A 332 2.77 -19.64 -2.96
CA MET A 332 2.81 -18.25 -3.41
C MET A 332 4.18 -17.60 -3.11
N LEU A 333 4.75 -17.86 -1.93
CA LEU A 333 6.08 -17.37 -1.57
C LEU A 333 7.17 -17.94 -2.48
N SER A 334 7.09 -19.25 -2.77
CA SER A 334 8.01 -19.94 -3.69
C SER A 334 7.89 -19.42 -5.12
N ASP A 335 6.66 -19.21 -5.61
CA ASP A 335 6.42 -18.66 -6.94
C ASP A 335 6.89 -17.19 -7.04
N ALA A 336 6.69 -16.36 -5.98
CA ALA A 336 7.20 -15.01 -5.92
C ALA A 336 8.74 -14.96 -5.99
N HIS A 337 9.41 -15.88 -5.29
CA HIS A 337 10.87 -16.02 -5.35
C HIS A 337 11.33 -16.45 -6.75
N ALA A 338 10.68 -17.43 -7.36
CA ALA A 338 10.97 -17.91 -8.71
C ALA A 338 10.78 -16.82 -9.79
N LEU A 339 9.87 -15.87 -9.58
CA LEU A 339 9.68 -14.68 -10.42
C LEU A 339 10.79 -13.62 -10.25
N GLY A 340 11.76 -13.84 -9.35
CA GLY A 340 12.81 -12.87 -9.07
C GLY A 340 12.32 -11.63 -8.30
N ALA A 341 11.20 -11.72 -7.60
CA ALA A 341 10.70 -10.61 -6.80
C ALA A 341 11.65 -10.27 -5.64
N GLY A 342 11.84 -8.98 -5.38
CA GLY A 342 12.66 -8.52 -4.25
C GLY A 342 11.94 -8.61 -2.91
N VAL A 343 10.59 -8.55 -2.91
CA VAL A 343 9.76 -8.52 -1.71
C VAL A 343 8.43 -9.25 -1.93
N TYR A 344 8.04 -10.07 -0.95
CA TYR A 344 6.70 -10.62 -0.83
C TYR A 344 5.96 -9.88 0.30
N ASP A 345 4.97 -9.06 -0.06
CA ASP A 345 4.18 -8.25 0.87
C ASP A 345 2.89 -8.99 1.22
N MET A 346 2.74 -9.37 2.49
CA MET A 346 1.56 -10.06 2.99
C MET A 346 0.44 -9.10 3.43
N ARG A 347 0.53 -7.82 3.07
CA ARG A 347 -0.43 -6.75 3.42
C ARG A 347 -0.59 -6.53 4.93
N GLY A 348 -1.68 -5.88 5.30
CA GLY A 348 -1.93 -5.35 6.62
C GLY A 348 -1.76 -6.31 7.79
N VAL A 349 -1.21 -5.79 8.87
CA VAL A 349 -1.20 -6.41 10.20
C VAL A 349 -1.75 -5.43 11.23
N PRO A 350 -2.38 -5.93 12.30
CA PRO A 350 -2.79 -5.10 13.42
C PRO A 350 -1.57 -4.55 14.16
N SER A 351 -1.75 -3.44 14.85
CA SER A 351 -0.70 -2.86 15.72
C SER A 351 -0.57 -3.56 17.06
N THR A 352 -1.52 -4.41 17.46
CA THR A 352 -1.50 -5.08 18.75
C THR A 352 -0.44 -6.16 18.84
N LEU A 353 0.26 -6.19 19.98
CA LEU A 353 1.16 -7.26 20.42
C LEU A 353 0.57 -8.04 21.60
N ASP A 354 -0.69 -7.80 21.93
CA ASP A 354 -1.40 -8.50 23.01
C ASP A 354 -1.98 -9.83 22.52
N PRO A 355 -1.50 -10.98 23.06
CA PRO A 355 -2.01 -12.29 22.69
C PRO A 355 -3.49 -12.53 23.01
N ALA A 356 -4.08 -11.77 23.94
CA ALA A 356 -5.48 -11.85 24.29
C ALA A 356 -6.40 -11.16 23.27
N GLU A 357 -5.88 -10.24 22.46
CA GLU A 357 -6.65 -9.58 21.41
C GLU A 357 -6.82 -10.52 20.20
N ARG A 358 -8.06 -10.63 19.70
CA ARG A 358 -8.39 -11.46 18.54
C ARG A 358 -7.54 -11.15 17.31
N ALA A 359 -7.29 -9.86 17.06
CA ALA A 359 -6.51 -9.40 15.92
C ALA A 359 -5.05 -9.89 15.94
N TYR A 360 -4.47 -10.16 17.13
CA TYR A 360 -3.12 -10.69 17.27
C TYR A 360 -2.91 -12.02 16.55
N GLY A 361 -3.94 -12.84 16.40
CA GLY A 361 -3.87 -14.12 15.69
C GLY A 361 -3.33 -13.98 14.26
N LEU A 362 -3.74 -12.93 13.53
CA LEU A 362 -3.23 -12.64 12.18
C LEU A 362 -1.74 -12.26 12.20
N LEU A 363 -1.34 -11.40 13.13
CA LEU A 363 0.08 -11.02 13.28
C LEU A 363 0.94 -12.24 13.62
N ARG A 364 0.53 -13.04 14.63
CA ARG A 364 1.24 -14.26 15.02
C ARG A 364 1.43 -15.24 13.86
N TRP A 365 0.40 -15.40 13.03
CA TRP A 365 0.46 -16.26 11.86
C TRP A 365 1.51 -15.76 10.86
N LYS A 366 1.54 -14.45 10.56
CA LYS A 366 2.53 -13.86 9.65
C LYS A 366 3.94 -13.87 10.25
N LEU A 367 4.12 -13.60 11.54
CA LEU A 367 5.41 -13.67 12.23
C LEU A 367 6.07 -15.06 12.10
N GLY A 368 5.26 -16.12 11.94
CA GLY A 368 5.75 -17.48 11.71
C GLY A 368 6.54 -17.66 10.42
N THR A 369 6.41 -16.75 9.46
CA THR A 369 7.13 -16.81 8.18
C THR A 369 8.54 -16.21 8.20
N GLY A 370 8.95 -15.56 9.31
CA GLY A 370 10.30 -15.02 9.48
C GLY A 370 10.57 -13.72 8.71
N GLY A 371 9.52 -12.99 8.34
CA GLY A 371 9.62 -11.68 7.70
C GLY A 371 9.70 -10.54 8.73
N GLN A 372 9.24 -9.37 8.32
CA GLN A 372 9.29 -8.12 9.10
C GLN A 372 7.93 -7.44 9.09
N VAL A 373 7.55 -6.83 10.22
CA VAL A 373 6.51 -5.79 10.21
C VAL A 373 7.16 -4.49 9.73
N VAL A 374 6.53 -3.85 8.76
CA VAL A 374 6.97 -2.56 8.23
C VAL A 374 5.87 -1.55 8.46
N GLU A 375 6.18 -0.49 9.17
CA GLU A 375 5.33 0.69 9.20
C GLU A 375 5.63 1.53 7.96
N THR A 376 4.58 1.80 7.17
CA THR A 376 4.65 2.73 6.05
C THR A 376 4.54 4.16 6.58
N LEU A 377 4.81 5.14 5.73
CA LEU A 377 4.54 6.54 6.07
C LEU A 377 3.04 6.80 6.29
N GLY A 378 2.16 5.86 5.91
CA GLY A 378 0.73 6.04 5.92
C GLY A 378 0.27 7.00 4.84
N GLU A 379 -0.97 7.45 4.96
CA GLU A 379 -1.53 8.42 4.02
C GLU A 379 -1.43 9.83 4.59
N TRP A 380 -1.23 10.79 3.68
CA TRP A 380 -1.07 12.19 4.00
C TRP A 380 -2.08 13.01 3.21
N GLU A 381 -2.71 13.96 3.88
CA GLU A 381 -3.69 14.85 3.28
C GLU A 381 -3.28 16.31 3.36
N LYS A 382 -3.69 17.05 2.33
CA LYS A 382 -3.53 18.51 2.28
C LYS A 382 -4.71 19.15 1.55
N PRO A 383 -5.44 20.08 2.21
CA PRO A 383 -6.35 20.97 1.51
C PRO A 383 -5.57 21.90 0.56
N LEU A 384 -6.08 22.09 -0.65
CA LEU A 384 -5.49 22.97 -1.67
C LEU A 384 -6.19 24.34 -1.69
N GLY A 385 -5.45 25.41 -1.38
CA GLY A 385 -5.96 26.77 -1.42
C GLY A 385 -6.50 27.26 -0.08
N GLY A 386 -7.31 28.34 -0.12
CA GLY A 386 -7.73 29.08 1.07
C GLY A 386 -8.86 28.43 1.89
N THR A 387 -9.45 29.22 2.77
CA THR A 387 -10.45 28.82 3.79
C THR A 387 -11.65 28.07 3.22
N ALA A 388 -12.13 28.45 2.01
CA ALA A 388 -13.24 27.77 1.35
C ALA A 388 -12.95 26.29 1.07
N ASN A 389 -11.74 25.96 0.62
CA ASN A 389 -11.34 24.57 0.38
C ASN A 389 -11.13 23.77 1.66
N GLN A 390 -10.68 24.42 2.72
CA GLN A 390 -10.62 23.79 4.05
C GLN A 390 -12.02 23.42 4.56
N THR A 391 -12.99 24.30 4.34
CA THR A 391 -14.40 24.03 4.70
C THR A 391 -14.98 22.88 3.88
N LEU A 392 -14.76 22.86 2.56
CA LEU A 392 -15.16 21.74 1.69
C LEU A 392 -14.50 20.43 2.12
N TYR A 393 -13.22 20.46 2.47
CA TYR A 393 -12.51 19.29 2.95
C TYR A 393 -13.14 18.73 4.24
N ARG A 394 -13.44 19.58 5.24
CA ARG A 394 -14.11 19.14 6.47
C ARG A 394 -15.50 18.56 6.19
N ALA A 395 -16.28 19.19 5.29
CA ALA A 395 -17.58 18.68 4.89
C ALA A 395 -17.47 17.32 4.17
N PHE A 396 -16.47 17.15 3.33
CA PHE A 396 -16.22 15.89 2.64
C PHE A 396 -15.81 14.77 3.60
N GLN A 397 -14.96 15.04 4.59
CA GLN A 397 -14.60 14.08 5.64
C GLN A 397 -15.84 13.64 6.43
N ALA A 398 -16.70 14.60 6.84
CA ALA A 398 -17.95 14.29 7.51
C ALA A 398 -18.90 13.43 6.64
N TYR A 399 -18.91 13.66 5.33
CA TYR A 399 -19.69 12.85 4.38
C TYR A 399 -19.15 11.42 4.26
N LEU A 400 -17.83 11.24 4.21
CA LEU A 400 -17.21 9.90 4.16
C LEU A 400 -17.47 9.08 5.43
N ASN A 401 -17.42 9.73 6.60
CA ASN A 401 -17.63 9.07 7.90
C ASN A 401 -19.09 8.64 8.16
N ARG A 402 -20.05 9.11 7.34
CA ARG A 402 -21.48 8.73 7.43
C ARG A 402 -21.86 7.55 6.52
N ARG A 403 -20.96 7.08 5.69
CA ARG A 403 -21.13 5.97 4.76
C ARG A 403 -20.40 4.70 5.21
#